data_b5aea846d1499352b6683145c31b6ed2
#
_entry.id   b5aea846d1499352b6683145c31b6ed2
#
_cell.length_a   1.000
_cell.length_b   1.000
_cell.length_c   1.000
_cell.angle_alpha   90.00
_cell.angle_beta   90.00
_cell.angle_gamma   90.00
#
_symmetry.space_group_name_H-M   'P 1'
#
loop_
_entity.id
_entity.type
_entity.pdbx_description
1 polymer ?
#
loop_
_entity_poly.entity_id
_entity_poly.type
_entity_poly.pdbx_seq_one_letter_code
_entity_poly.pdbx_strand_id
1 'polypeptide(L)'
;MSINKIIPIFALAFLLFAPVGAQAQTKYETWGEVAAAMKVTFDNAIADYGKGKSDEAYNWIDDAYFQFYEKEGFERNVKGRISGKRVSAVEYKFVIIKQNIRKGEPFEKVKADIDTLATWCIEDAEKLDAKVAAQRQAKAAAEAAAGGTQVAAQTGAQAEGQAQSQAAAAPAAEDLGDGGRDWDSFFYSFGTLVREGVEAILVIAAIAAYLLRMGNKKSVAVVYWAGVAAVVASALAAIALQYLLDLGGANQEIIEGATMILATVVLFCVSNWMFSKAEAEVWKEYITSKVQKAVTTGSAFALAAASFLAVFREGAETILFYQSILSQAGSDTSMVWFGFGVGAVVLVIVFLIIRHGTMKLPLKPFFMATSILMFIMSIVFVGGGIKELQEGNVVPVTLIEGFPTIELLKVYPTVQTLTPQLFLIALTILSIVIIHRRNRKFLAQQAVANG
;
A
#
# COMPACT_ATOMS: atom_id res chain seq x y z
N MET A 1 32.68 15.67 1.37
CA MET A 1 32.53 14.22 1.27
C MET A 1 32.08 13.92 -0.16
N SER A 2 32.78 13.04 -0.86
CA SER A 2 32.57 12.77 -2.28
C SER A 2 31.24 12.02 -2.48
N ILE A 3 30.44 12.44 -3.46
CA ILE A 3 29.15 11.86 -3.87
C ILE A 3 29.27 10.34 -4.08
N ASN A 4 30.40 9.85 -4.56
CA ASN A 4 30.67 8.45 -4.82
C ASN A 4 30.59 7.53 -3.58
N LYS A 5 30.48 8.07 -2.36
CA LYS A 5 30.34 7.28 -1.11
C LYS A 5 28.92 7.24 -0.57
N ILE A 6 28.00 8.09 -1.06
CA ILE A 6 26.61 8.16 -0.60
C ILE A 6 25.70 7.35 -1.52
N ILE A 7 25.92 7.40 -2.83
CA ILE A 7 25.14 6.66 -3.84
C ILE A 7 25.11 5.15 -3.57
N PRO A 8 26.24 4.46 -3.27
CA PRO A 8 26.19 3.03 -3.01
C PRO A 8 25.44 2.67 -1.71
N ILE A 9 25.31 3.58 -0.75
CA ILE A 9 24.56 3.34 0.50
C ILE A 9 23.06 3.39 0.23
N PHE A 10 22.58 4.32 -0.60
CA PHE A 10 21.19 4.35 -1.05
C PHE A 10 20.86 3.16 -1.96
N ALA A 11 21.82 2.74 -2.80
CA ALA A 11 21.67 1.55 -3.65
C ALA A 11 21.65 0.25 -2.81
N LEU A 12 22.43 0.19 -1.72
CA LEU A 12 22.44 -0.93 -0.78
C LEU A 12 21.14 -1.01 0.03
N ALA A 13 20.60 0.13 0.48
CA ALA A 13 19.28 0.19 1.12
C ALA A 13 18.19 -0.28 0.15
N PHE A 14 18.27 0.11 -1.13
CA PHE A 14 17.35 -0.35 -2.17
C PHE A 14 17.42 -1.86 -2.41
N LEU A 15 18.63 -2.45 -2.40
CA LEU A 15 18.84 -3.89 -2.55
C LEU A 15 18.33 -4.70 -1.36
N LEU A 16 18.32 -4.13 -0.15
CA LEU A 16 17.79 -4.78 1.06
C LEU A 16 16.24 -4.83 1.07
N PHE A 17 15.59 -3.97 0.29
CA PHE A 17 14.12 -3.96 0.11
C PHE A 17 13.66 -4.68 -1.15
N ALA A 18 14.58 -5.25 -1.95
CA ALA A 18 14.18 -6.02 -3.13
C ALA A 18 13.39 -7.27 -2.66
N PRO A 19 12.16 -7.46 -3.14
CA PRO A 19 11.38 -8.63 -2.76
C PRO A 19 12.10 -9.88 -3.28
N VAL A 20 12.33 -10.83 -2.40
CA VAL A 20 12.61 -12.20 -2.81
C VAL A 20 11.25 -12.77 -3.24
N GLY A 21 10.87 -12.45 -4.47
CA GLY A 21 9.64 -12.93 -5.07
C GLY A 21 9.70 -14.45 -5.27
N ALA A 22 9.22 -15.21 -4.30
CA ALA A 22 8.75 -16.54 -4.56
C ALA A 22 7.41 -16.42 -5.29
N GLN A 23 7.42 -16.47 -6.61
CA GLN A 23 6.19 -16.69 -7.38
C GLN A 23 5.65 -18.06 -6.97
N ALA A 24 4.51 -18.06 -6.28
CA ALA A 24 3.77 -19.28 -6.04
C ALA A 24 3.33 -19.82 -7.41
N GLN A 25 3.82 -20.99 -7.80
CA GLN A 25 3.32 -21.70 -8.98
C GLN A 25 1.84 -22.03 -8.73
N THR A 26 0.95 -21.48 -9.57
CA THR A 26 -0.46 -21.81 -9.53
C THR A 26 -0.64 -23.30 -9.82
N LYS A 27 -1.43 -23.97 -8.99
CA LYS A 27 -1.75 -25.41 -9.11
C LYS A 27 -2.72 -25.68 -10.26
N TYR A 28 -3.36 -24.65 -10.80
CA TYR A 28 -4.49 -24.70 -11.73
C TYR A 28 -4.08 -24.09 -13.08
N GLU A 29 -4.58 -24.67 -14.18
CA GLU A 29 -4.30 -24.20 -15.54
C GLU A 29 -5.33 -23.18 -16.04
N THR A 30 -6.54 -23.18 -15.47
CA THR A 30 -7.65 -22.30 -15.85
C THR A 30 -8.35 -21.74 -14.62
N TRP A 31 -9.02 -20.63 -14.78
CA TRP A 31 -9.88 -20.06 -13.72
C TRP A 31 -11.13 -20.93 -13.47
N GLY A 32 -11.57 -21.64 -14.49
CA GLY A 32 -12.63 -22.66 -14.36
C GLY A 32 -12.25 -23.77 -13.39
N GLU A 33 -11.00 -24.21 -13.36
CA GLU A 33 -10.51 -25.21 -12.39
C GLU A 33 -10.51 -24.67 -10.97
N VAL A 34 -10.11 -23.40 -10.78
CA VAL A 34 -10.15 -22.72 -9.47
C VAL A 34 -11.59 -22.62 -8.97
N ALA A 35 -12.53 -22.19 -9.82
CA ALA A 35 -13.95 -22.09 -9.49
C ALA A 35 -14.57 -23.46 -9.19
N ALA A 36 -14.16 -24.51 -9.91
CA ALA A 36 -14.58 -25.89 -9.63
C ALA A 36 -14.09 -26.38 -8.26
N ALA A 37 -12.85 -26.05 -7.88
CA ALA A 37 -12.32 -26.37 -6.56
C ALA A 37 -13.08 -25.62 -5.44
N MET A 38 -13.35 -24.31 -5.63
CA MET A 38 -14.21 -23.55 -4.71
C MET A 38 -15.60 -24.19 -4.57
N LYS A 39 -16.18 -24.64 -5.69
CA LYS A 39 -17.51 -25.29 -5.64
C LYS A 39 -17.53 -26.53 -4.77
N VAL A 40 -16.48 -27.32 -4.76
CA VAL A 40 -16.38 -28.50 -3.86
C VAL A 40 -16.43 -28.07 -2.39
N THR A 41 -15.76 -27.01 -2.01
CA THR A 41 -15.82 -26.49 -0.62
C THR A 41 -17.20 -25.93 -0.29
N PHE A 42 -17.87 -25.27 -1.23
CA PHE A 42 -19.25 -24.80 -1.07
C PHE A 42 -20.25 -25.95 -0.90
N ASP A 43 -20.13 -27.01 -1.68
CA ASP A 43 -20.97 -28.20 -1.57
C ASP A 43 -20.76 -28.91 -0.20
N ASN A 44 -19.52 -28.96 0.30
CA ASN A 44 -19.19 -29.46 1.64
C ASN A 44 -19.81 -28.59 2.74
N ALA A 45 -19.74 -27.24 2.60
CA ALA A 45 -20.36 -26.31 3.54
C ALA A 45 -21.87 -26.51 3.63
N ILE A 46 -22.57 -26.65 2.50
CA ILE A 46 -24.01 -26.95 2.46
C ILE A 46 -24.31 -28.29 3.16
N ALA A 47 -23.52 -29.33 2.84
CA ALA A 47 -23.74 -30.66 3.40
C ALA A 47 -23.56 -30.70 4.93
N ASP A 48 -22.55 -30.02 5.45
CA ASP A 48 -22.27 -30.00 6.89
C ASP A 48 -23.23 -29.08 7.66
N TYR A 49 -23.61 -27.93 7.07
CA TYR A 49 -24.65 -27.07 7.65
C TYR A 49 -25.99 -27.78 7.75
N GLY A 50 -26.38 -28.56 6.72
CA GLY A 50 -27.58 -29.39 6.73
C GLY A 50 -27.61 -30.49 7.80
N LYS A 51 -26.42 -30.89 8.31
CA LYS A 51 -26.27 -31.83 9.43
C LYS A 51 -26.17 -31.12 10.79
N GLY A 52 -26.30 -29.80 10.84
CA GLY A 52 -26.19 -28.99 12.07
C GLY A 52 -24.73 -28.72 12.51
N LYS A 53 -23.74 -28.95 11.63
CA LYS A 53 -22.33 -28.73 11.89
C LYS A 53 -21.93 -27.33 11.40
N SER A 54 -22.30 -26.30 12.18
CA SER A 54 -22.10 -24.91 11.78
C SER A 54 -20.62 -24.50 11.71
N ASP A 55 -19.78 -25.01 12.62
CA ASP A 55 -18.36 -24.63 12.65
C ASP A 55 -17.61 -25.24 11.45
N GLU A 56 -17.91 -26.49 11.08
CA GLU A 56 -17.32 -27.11 9.89
C GLU A 56 -17.79 -26.42 8.61
N ALA A 57 -19.09 -26.08 8.51
CA ALA A 57 -19.63 -25.33 7.37
C ALA A 57 -18.98 -23.95 7.24
N TYR A 58 -18.76 -23.25 8.37
CA TYR A 58 -18.05 -22.00 8.41
C TYR A 58 -16.62 -22.14 7.86
N ASN A 59 -15.88 -23.16 8.33
CA ASN A 59 -14.50 -23.38 7.90
C ASN A 59 -14.41 -23.69 6.40
N TRP A 60 -15.37 -24.44 5.81
CA TRP A 60 -15.39 -24.66 4.38
C TRP A 60 -15.58 -23.37 3.56
N ILE A 61 -16.41 -22.42 4.04
CA ILE A 61 -16.58 -21.11 3.38
C ILE A 61 -15.30 -20.27 3.54
N ASP A 62 -14.66 -20.35 4.68
CA ASP A 62 -13.39 -19.69 4.97
C ASP A 62 -12.25 -20.20 4.07
N ASP A 63 -12.14 -21.53 3.95
CA ASP A 63 -11.19 -22.17 3.02
C ASP A 63 -11.45 -21.78 1.56
N ALA A 64 -12.72 -21.70 1.13
CA ALA A 64 -13.05 -21.23 -0.22
C ALA A 64 -12.55 -19.80 -0.48
N TYR A 65 -12.67 -18.92 0.50
CA TYR A 65 -12.20 -17.55 0.42
C TYR A 65 -10.67 -17.50 0.38
N PHE A 66 -10.00 -17.98 1.43
CA PHE A 66 -8.56 -17.80 1.59
C PHE A 66 -7.70 -18.66 0.67
N GLN A 67 -8.08 -19.94 0.44
CA GLN A 67 -7.25 -20.85 -0.35
C GLN A 67 -7.42 -20.65 -1.86
N PHE A 68 -8.62 -20.27 -2.32
CA PHE A 68 -8.93 -20.23 -3.75
C PHE A 68 -9.21 -18.81 -4.26
N TYR A 69 -10.05 -18.04 -3.57
CA TYR A 69 -10.44 -16.72 -4.05
C TYR A 69 -9.29 -15.73 -3.93
N GLU A 70 -8.59 -15.71 -2.79
CA GLU A 70 -7.49 -14.78 -2.50
C GLU A 70 -6.14 -15.34 -2.94
N LYS A 71 -5.68 -16.47 -2.35
CA LYS A 71 -4.33 -17.00 -2.51
C LYS A 71 -3.98 -17.40 -3.95
N GLU A 72 -4.91 -18.01 -4.70
CA GLU A 72 -4.71 -18.32 -6.12
C GLU A 72 -4.84 -17.08 -7.02
N GLY A 73 -5.15 -15.90 -6.46
CA GLY A 73 -5.23 -14.64 -7.17
C GLY A 73 -6.50 -14.46 -8.00
N PHE A 74 -7.57 -15.22 -7.71
CA PHE A 74 -8.86 -15.11 -8.40
C PHE A 74 -9.44 -13.71 -8.23
N GLU A 75 -9.48 -13.19 -6.98
CA GLU A 75 -9.93 -11.84 -6.64
C GLU A 75 -9.22 -10.77 -7.49
N ARG A 76 -7.89 -10.79 -7.51
CA ARG A 76 -7.06 -9.84 -8.25
C ARG A 76 -7.42 -9.83 -9.75
N ASN A 77 -7.62 -11.00 -10.33
CA ASN A 77 -7.97 -11.10 -11.74
C ASN A 77 -9.40 -10.63 -12.00
N VAL A 78 -10.36 -10.88 -11.09
CA VAL A 78 -11.70 -10.30 -11.17
C VAL A 78 -11.62 -8.78 -11.07
N LYS A 79 -10.85 -8.22 -10.14
CA LYS A 79 -10.64 -6.78 -9.96
C LYS A 79 -10.08 -6.14 -11.22
N GLY A 80 -8.98 -6.67 -11.76
CA GLY A 80 -8.29 -6.07 -12.89
C GLY A 80 -8.96 -6.30 -14.25
N ARG A 81 -9.70 -7.39 -14.41
CA ARG A 81 -10.26 -7.80 -15.72
C ARG A 81 -11.79 -7.68 -15.81
N ILE A 82 -12.51 -7.67 -14.69
CA ILE A 82 -13.98 -7.54 -14.66
C ILE A 82 -14.35 -6.21 -14.02
N SER A 83 -14.30 -6.09 -12.71
CA SER A 83 -14.45 -4.83 -11.97
C SER A 83 -14.26 -5.05 -10.47
N GLY A 84 -13.77 -4.04 -9.75
CA GLY A 84 -13.72 -4.06 -8.30
C GLY A 84 -15.10 -4.06 -7.63
N LYS A 85 -16.11 -3.47 -8.24
CA LYS A 85 -17.51 -3.60 -7.75
C LYS A 85 -17.93 -5.06 -7.65
N ARG A 86 -17.49 -5.91 -8.61
CA ARG A 86 -17.77 -7.35 -8.58
C ARG A 86 -17.02 -8.03 -7.45
N VAL A 87 -15.74 -7.70 -7.25
CA VAL A 87 -14.95 -8.18 -6.12
C VAL A 87 -15.66 -7.87 -4.81
N SER A 88 -15.97 -6.61 -4.54
CA SER A 88 -16.66 -6.22 -3.29
C SER A 88 -18.00 -6.95 -3.10
N ALA A 89 -18.76 -7.21 -4.16
CA ALA A 89 -20.00 -7.95 -4.05
C ALA A 89 -19.76 -9.41 -3.64
N VAL A 90 -18.75 -10.06 -4.20
CA VAL A 90 -18.36 -11.45 -3.88
C VAL A 90 -17.85 -11.54 -2.43
N GLU A 91 -16.94 -10.67 -2.03
CA GLU A 91 -16.39 -10.61 -0.67
C GLU A 91 -17.49 -10.43 0.39
N TYR A 92 -18.38 -9.46 0.18
CA TYR A 92 -19.51 -9.27 1.10
C TYR A 92 -20.44 -10.49 1.16
N LYS A 93 -20.59 -11.20 0.04
CA LYS A 93 -21.40 -12.43 0.02
C LYS A 93 -20.73 -13.52 0.89
N PHE A 94 -19.40 -13.69 0.81
CA PHE A 94 -18.66 -14.56 1.71
C PHE A 94 -18.89 -14.19 3.18
N VAL A 95 -18.72 -12.91 3.55
CA VAL A 95 -18.90 -12.44 4.93
C VAL A 95 -20.34 -12.65 5.39
N ILE A 96 -21.36 -12.34 4.58
CA ILE A 96 -22.76 -12.55 4.92
C ILE A 96 -23.07 -14.02 5.15
N ILE A 97 -22.55 -14.91 4.31
CA ILE A 97 -22.73 -16.37 4.48
C ILE A 97 -22.13 -16.83 5.80
N LYS A 98 -20.87 -16.44 6.09
CA LYS A 98 -20.19 -16.75 7.36
C LYS A 98 -20.99 -16.24 8.57
N GLN A 99 -21.55 -15.04 8.51
CA GLN A 99 -22.39 -14.49 9.56
C GLN A 99 -23.73 -15.22 9.70
N ASN A 100 -24.38 -15.59 8.59
CA ASN A 100 -25.63 -16.33 8.60
C ASN A 100 -25.47 -17.74 9.20
N ILE A 101 -24.37 -18.42 8.89
CA ILE A 101 -24.00 -19.70 9.50
C ILE A 101 -23.86 -19.57 11.02
N ARG A 102 -23.08 -18.56 11.49
CA ARG A 102 -22.89 -18.33 12.93
C ARG A 102 -24.17 -17.93 13.67
N LYS A 103 -25.09 -17.23 13.01
CA LYS A 103 -26.40 -16.88 13.59
C LYS A 103 -27.39 -18.03 13.62
N GLY A 104 -27.10 -19.15 12.97
CA GLY A 104 -28.00 -20.30 12.85
C GLY A 104 -29.20 -19.97 11.96
N GLU A 105 -29.02 -19.19 10.90
CA GLU A 105 -30.09 -18.86 9.93
C GLU A 105 -30.65 -20.12 9.26
N PRO A 106 -31.90 -20.13 8.78
CA PRO A 106 -32.51 -21.29 8.15
C PRO A 106 -31.66 -21.88 7.02
N PHE A 107 -31.59 -23.21 6.96
CA PHE A 107 -30.79 -23.97 5.98
C PHE A 107 -31.04 -23.49 4.53
N GLU A 108 -32.29 -23.33 4.14
CA GLU A 108 -32.64 -22.93 2.78
C GLU A 108 -32.09 -21.52 2.41
N LYS A 109 -32.02 -20.61 3.41
CA LYS A 109 -31.46 -19.28 3.22
C LYS A 109 -29.94 -19.36 3.02
N VAL A 110 -29.23 -20.07 3.89
CA VAL A 110 -27.78 -20.21 3.81
C VAL A 110 -27.39 -20.94 2.53
N LYS A 111 -28.11 -22.00 2.18
CA LYS A 111 -27.93 -22.73 0.91
C LYS A 111 -28.09 -21.83 -0.30
N ALA A 112 -29.19 -21.04 -0.37
CA ALA A 112 -29.43 -20.12 -1.48
C ALA A 112 -28.34 -19.04 -1.60
N ASP A 113 -27.81 -18.57 -0.48
CA ASP A 113 -26.70 -17.62 -0.45
C ASP A 113 -25.40 -18.24 -0.99
N ILE A 114 -25.08 -19.48 -0.61
CA ILE A 114 -23.91 -20.23 -1.10
C ILE A 114 -24.07 -20.56 -2.59
N ASP A 115 -25.25 -21.03 -3.03
CA ASP A 115 -25.52 -21.33 -4.44
C ASP A 115 -25.37 -20.07 -5.32
N THR A 116 -25.80 -18.92 -4.82
CA THR A 116 -25.63 -17.64 -5.48
C THR A 116 -24.14 -17.29 -5.63
N LEU A 117 -23.36 -17.43 -4.56
CA LEU A 117 -21.94 -17.18 -4.55
C LEU A 117 -21.18 -18.10 -5.52
N ALA A 118 -21.51 -19.41 -5.49
CA ALA A 118 -20.94 -20.39 -6.41
C ALA A 118 -21.20 -20.02 -7.88
N THR A 119 -22.43 -19.61 -8.19
CA THR A 119 -22.80 -19.14 -9.54
C THR A 119 -21.97 -17.94 -9.94
N TRP A 120 -21.79 -16.97 -9.05
CA TRP A 120 -20.97 -15.79 -9.31
C TRP A 120 -19.52 -16.13 -9.60
N CYS A 121 -18.90 -17.02 -8.82
CA CYS A 121 -17.51 -17.45 -9.03
C CYS A 121 -17.34 -18.18 -10.37
N ILE A 122 -18.31 -19.02 -10.76
CA ILE A 122 -18.28 -19.73 -12.07
C ILE A 122 -18.39 -18.74 -13.22
N GLU A 123 -19.36 -17.81 -13.19
CA GLU A 123 -19.50 -16.77 -14.21
C GLU A 123 -18.25 -15.90 -14.37
N ASP A 124 -17.61 -15.58 -13.26
CA ASP A 124 -16.39 -14.77 -13.25
C ASP A 124 -15.22 -15.56 -13.83
N ALA A 125 -15.08 -16.85 -13.49
CA ALA A 125 -14.09 -17.75 -14.07
C ALA A 125 -14.21 -17.85 -15.59
N GLU A 126 -15.44 -18.04 -16.11
CA GLU A 126 -15.68 -18.11 -17.55
C GLU A 126 -15.26 -16.82 -18.27
N LYS A 127 -15.57 -15.65 -17.67
CA LYS A 127 -15.17 -14.36 -18.21
C LYS A 127 -13.66 -14.17 -18.18
N LEU A 128 -12.98 -14.64 -17.12
CA LEU A 128 -11.54 -14.57 -16.99
C LEU A 128 -10.86 -15.46 -18.02
N ASP A 129 -11.28 -16.71 -18.17
CA ASP A 129 -10.72 -17.65 -19.15
C ASP A 129 -10.91 -17.15 -20.58
N ALA A 130 -12.07 -16.59 -20.91
CA ALA A 130 -12.32 -15.99 -22.22
C ALA A 130 -11.36 -14.80 -22.50
N LYS A 131 -11.10 -13.96 -21.50
CA LYS A 131 -10.16 -12.83 -21.64
C LYS A 131 -8.70 -13.29 -21.76
N VAL A 132 -8.29 -14.32 -21.01
CA VAL A 132 -6.95 -14.93 -21.14
C VAL A 132 -6.78 -15.52 -22.52
N ALA A 133 -7.77 -16.26 -23.04
CA ALA A 133 -7.72 -16.84 -24.40
C ALA A 133 -7.62 -15.74 -25.48
N ALA A 134 -8.39 -14.66 -25.37
CA ALA A 134 -8.33 -13.53 -26.29
C ALA A 134 -6.96 -12.83 -26.25
N GLN A 135 -6.37 -12.68 -25.09
CA GLN A 135 -5.05 -12.07 -24.91
C GLN A 135 -3.95 -12.94 -25.51
N ARG A 136 -3.99 -14.27 -25.32
CA ARG A 136 -3.06 -15.23 -25.93
C ARG A 136 -3.15 -15.19 -27.46
N GLN A 137 -4.36 -15.13 -28.02
CA GLN A 137 -4.56 -15.01 -29.47
C GLN A 137 -4.01 -13.69 -30.02
N ALA A 138 -4.26 -12.57 -29.34
CA ALA A 138 -3.75 -11.26 -29.75
C ALA A 138 -2.20 -11.21 -29.72
N LYS A 139 -1.58 -11.80 -28.69
CA LYS A 139 -0.13 -11.92 -28.56
C LYS A 139 0.46 -12.77 -29.70
N ALA A 140 -0.10 -13.94 -29.97
CA ALA A 140 0.32 -14.82 -31.05
C ALA A 140 0.20 -14.15 -32.43
N ALA A 141 -0.89 -13.39 -32.67
CA ALA A 141 -1.07 -12.61 -33.90
C ALA A 141 -0.03 -11.50 -34.05
N ALA A 142 0.31 -10.80 -32.96
CA ALA A 142 1.34 -9.76 -32.94
C ALA A 142 2.74 -10.33 -33.20
N GLU A 143 3.07 -11.49 -32.64
CA GLU A 143 4.34 -12.19 -32.85
C GLU A 143 4.46 -12.70 -34.30
N ALA A 144 3.38 -13.23 -34.87
CA ALA A 144 3.32 -13.63 -36.26
C ALA A 144 3.51 -12.45 -37.22
N ALA A 145 2.93 -11.30 -36.91
CA ALA A 145 3.10 -10.07 -37.69
C ALA A 145 4.53 -9.51 -37.58
N ALA A 146 5.16 -9.58 -36.39
CA ALA A 146 6.55 -9.17 -36.21
C ALA A 146 7.57 -10.13 -36.90
N GLY A 147 7.30 -11.44 -36.88
CA GLY A 147 8.11 -12.46 -37.57
C GLY A 147 8.06 -12.34 -39.11
N GLY A 148 6.90 -11.94 -39.65
CA GLY A 148 6.73 -11.72 -41.10
C GLY A 148 7.57 -10.57 -41.66
N THR A 149 7.93 -9.57 -40.83
CA THR A 149 8.76 -8.43 -41.24
C THR A 149 10.25 -8.76 -41.25
N GLN A 150 10.72 -9.80 -40.56
CA GLN A 150 12.12 -10.24 -40.58
C GLN A 150 12.44 -11.24 -41.71
N VAL A 151 11.46 -11.98 -42.22
CA VAL A 151 11.68 -12.94 -43.30
C VAL A 151 11.82 -12.25 -44.66
N ALA A 152 11.30 -11.03 -44.82
CA ALA A 152 11.48 -10.26 -46.09
C ALA A 152 12.87 -9.62 -46.22
N ALA A 153 13.74 -9.64 -45.23
CA ALA A 153 15.08 -9.04 -45.24
C ALA A 153 16.23 -10.05 -45.33
N GLN A 154 15.98 -11.38 -45.37
CA GLN A 154 16.99 -12.40 -45.40
C GLN A 154 16.65 -13.55 -46.40
N THR A 155 16.42 -13.22 -47.66
CA THR A 155 16.52 -14.19 -48.73
C THR A 155 17.87 -14.04 -49.39
N GLY A 156 18.89 -14.76 -48.92
CA GLY A 156 20.18 -14.87 -49.56
C GLY A 156 21.26 -15.44 -48.66
N ALA A 157 21.21 -16.74 -48.31
CA ALA A 157 22.35 -17.62 -48.17
C ALA A 157 21.97 -18.95 -47.47
N GLN A 158 21.91 -19.97 -48.30
CA GLN A 158 22.36 -21.37 -48.08
C GLN A 158 21.78 -22.22 -46.94
N ALA A 159 21.16 -23.28 -47.45
CA ALA A 159 20.86 -24.54 -46.77
C ALA A 159 22.13 -25.26 -46.30
N GLU A 160 22.05 -25.89 -45.15
CA GLU A 160 22.37 -27.30 -44.88
C GLU A 160 22.55 -27.54 -43.37
N GLY A 161 21.89 -28.54 -42.89
CA GLY A 161 22.44 -29.40 -41.85
C GLY A 161 21.84 -29.35 -40.43
N GLN A 162 21.12 -30.41 -40.14
CA GLN A 162 20.97 -31.12 -38.89
C GLN A 162 19.64 -30.94 -38.15
N ALA A 163 18.77 -31.94 -38.43
CA ALA A 163 17.75 -32.39 -37.53
C ALA A 163 18.39 -32.92 -36.23
N GLN A 164 18.23 -32.20 -35.15
CA GLN A 164 18.40 -32.74 -33.79
C GLN A 164 17.12 -32.58 -33.02
N SER A 165 16.57 -33.74 -32.67
CA SER A 165 15.52 -34.00 -31.75
C SER A 165 15.61 -33.09 -30.53
N GLN A 166 14.74 -32.06 -30.46
CA GLN A 166 14.37 -31.43 -29.19
C GLN A 166 13.10 -32.09 -28.73
N ALA A 167 13.24 -32.93 -27.69
CA ALA A 167 12.12 -33.31 -26.85
C ALA A 167 11.40 -32.06 -26.42
N ALA A 168 10.12 -31.98 -26.77
CA ALA A 168 9.24 -30.90 -26.32
C ALA A 168 9.23 -30.94 -24.77
N ALA A 169 9.96 -30.02 -24.16
CA ALA A 169 9.71 -29.67 -22.79
C ALA A 169 8.26 -29.16 -22.75
N ALA A 170 7.45 -29.78 -21.91
CA ALA A 170 6.12 -29.30 -21.61
C ALA A 170 6.22 -27.79 -21.29
N PRO A 171 5.35 -26.94 -21.82
CA PRO A 171 5.37 -25.53 -21.49
C PRO A 171 5.23 -25.44 -19.98
N ALA A 172 6.18 -24.76 -19.33
CA ALA A 172 6.05 -24.38 -17.93
C ALA A 172 4.66 -23.73 -17.77
N ALA A 173 3.94 -24.10 -16.71
CA ALA A 173 2.62 -23.57 -16.41
C ALA A 173 2.68 -22.04 -16.58
N GLU A 174 2.12 -21.54 -17.68
CA GLU A 174 2.05 -20.09 -17.91
C GLU A 174 1.11 -19.54 -16.88
N ASP A 175 1.59 -18.59 -16.10
CA ASP A 175 0.80 -17.79 -15.14
C ASP A 175 -0.56 -17.46 -15.78
N LEU A 176 -1.65 -17.71 -15.04
CA LEU A 176 -3.04 -17.45 -15.48
C LEU A 176 -3.28 -15.98 -15.88
N GLY A 177 -2.22 -15.20 -15.85
CA GLY A 177 -2.12 -13.83 -16.36
C GLY A 177 -2.35 -12.79 -15.26
N ASP A 178 -1.50 -11.76 -15.29
CA ASP A 178 -1.59 -10.61 -14.39
C ASP A 178 -2.95 -9.91 -14.56
N GLY A 179 -3.69 -9.74 -13.45
CA GLY A 179 -5.03 -9.13 -13.39
C GLY A 179 -5.08 -7.64 -13.71
N GLY A 180 -4.01 -7.09 -14.25
CA GLY A 180 -3.86 -5.66 -14.53
C GLY A 180 -3.06 -4.96 -13.42
N ARG A 181 -2.38 -3.87 -13.79
CA ARG A 181 -1.53 -3.10 -12.87
C ARG A 181 -2.40 -2.32 -11.88
N ASP A 182 -2.15 -2.52 -10.60
CA ASP A 182 -2.79 -1.75 -9.53
C ASP A 182 -2.10 -0.37 -9.36
N TRP A 183 -2.55 0.59 -10.17
CA TRP A 183 -2.03 1.96 -10.11
C TRP A 183 -2.31 2.66 -8.78
N ASP A 184 -3.34 2.24 -8.04
CA ASP A 184 -3.65 2.82 -6.74
C ASP A 184 -2.53 2.51 -5.76
N SER A 185 -2.07 1.26 -5.71
CA SER A 185 -0.91 0.83 -4.92
C SER A 185 0.37 1.57 -5.31
N PHE A 186 0.58 1.82 -6.61
CA PHE A 186 1.70 2.66 -7.06
C PHE A 186 1.63 4.07 -6.49
N PHE A 187 0.49 4.76 -6.65
CA PHE A 187 0.35 6.14 -6.19
C PHE A 187 0.43 6.27 -4.68
N TYR A 188 -0.13 5.33 -3.92
CA TYR A 188 -0.01 5.31 -2.46
C TYR A 188 1.43 5.12 -2.01
N SER A 189 2.15 4.15 -2.59
CA SER A 189 3.55 3.88 -2.30
C SER A 189 4.44 5.05 -2.66
N PHE A 190 4.35 5.55 -3.90
CA PHE A 190 5.11 6.70 -4.39
C PHE A 190 4.88 7.95 -3.55
N GLY A 191 3.60 8.30 -3.32
CA GLY A 191 3.23 9.51 -2.59
C GLY A 191 3.71 9.48 -1.13
N THR A 192 3.56 8.36 -0.45
CA THR A 192 4.02 8.17 0.93
C THR A 192 5.54 8.30 1.01
N LEU A 193 6.29 7.57 0.18
CA LEU A 193 7.76 7.61 0.22
C LEU A 193 8.31 9.01 -0.10
N VAL A 194 7.79 9.65 -1.14
CA VAL A 194 8.25 10.99 -1.53
C VAL A 194 7.97 11.98 -0.41
N ARG A 195 6.83 11.90 0.23
CA ARG A 195 6.46 12.78 1.33
C ARG A 195 7.40 12.60 2.52
N GLU A 196 7.49 11.40 3.10
CA GLU A 196 8.31 11.14 4.30
C GLU A 196 9.79 11.40 4.03
N GLY A 197 10.24 10.99 2.84
CA GLY A 197 11.63 11.22 2.44
C GLY A 197 11.96 12.70 2.27
N VAL A 198 11.07 13.53 1.72
CA VAL A 198 11.28 14.99 1.63
C VAL A 198 11.31 15.61 3.03
N GLU A 199 10.45 15.18 3.96
CA GLU A 199 10.48 15.66 5.35
C GLU A 199 11.81 15.34 6.03
N ALA A 200 12.29 14.10 5.92
CA ALA A 200 13.61 13.71 6.42
C ALA A 200 14.74 14.54 5.81
N ILE A 201 14.71 14.78 4.48
CA ILE A 201 15.71 15.60 3.78
C ILE A 201 15.67 17.04 4.27
N LEU A 202 14.48 17.63 4.47
CA LEU A 202 14.32 18.99 4.94
C LEU A 202 14.87 19.19 6.35
N VAL A 203 14.63 18.23 7.26
CA VAL A 203 15.18 18.28 8.63
C VAL A 203 16.70 18.24 8.59
N ILE A 204 17.30 17.29 7.88
CA ILE A 204 18.76 17.18 7.75
C ILE A 204 19.36 18.42 7.08
N ALA A 205 18.74 18.94 6.03
CA ALA A 205 19.21 20.15 5.35
C ALA A 205 19.14 21.39 6.25
N ALA A 206 18.09 21.54 7.05
CA ALA A 206 17.95 22.65 7.99
C ALA A 206 19.05 22.62 9.09
N ILE A 207 19.29 21.43 9.68
CA ILE A 207 20.36 21.24 10.67
C ILE A 207 21.73 21.52 10.05
N ALA A 208 22.01 20.98 8.87
CA ALA A 208 23.26 21.19 8.16
C ALA A 208 23.48 22.67 7.80
N ALA A 209 22.46 23.38 7.30
CA ALA A 209 22.52 24.80 6.98
C ALA A 209 22.80 25.65 8.23
N TYR A 210 22.16 25.34 9.35
CA TYR A 210 22.42 26.02 10.63
C TYR A 210 23.89 25.84 11.09
N LEU A 211 24.42 24.61 11.06
CA LEU A 211 25.82 24.30 11.43
C LEU A 211 26.82 24.98 10.50
N LEU A 212 26.55 25.06 9.21
CA LEU A 212 27.38 25.76 8.23
C LEU A 212 27.44 27.26 8.53
N ARG A 213 26.32 27.89 8.90
CA ARG A 213 26.27 29.31 9.32
C ARG A 213 27.07 29.58 10.58
N MET A 214 27.13 28.62 11.51
CA MET A 214 27.93 28.69 12.71
C MET A 214 29.42 28.35 12.48
N GLY A 215 29.83 28.04 11.24
CA GLY A 215 31.23 27.68 10.90
C GLY A 215 31.63 26.23 11.28
N ASN A 216 30.72 25.43 11.83
CA ASN A 216 31.02 24.09 12.33
C ASN A 216 30.86 23.02 11.22
N LYS A 217 31.76 23.04 10.23
CA LYS A 217 31.78 22.10 9.10
C LYS A 217 31.97 20.63 9.49
N LYS A 218 32.68 20.35 10.61
CA LYS A 218 32.93 18.97 11.08
C LYS A 218 31.63 18.30 11.55
N SER A 219 30.77 19.02 12.24
CA SER A 219 29.50 18.51 12.76
C SER A 219 28.49 18.23 11.68
N VAL A 220 28.60 18.83 10.50
CA VAL A 220 27.74 18.50 9.35
C VAL A 220 27.91 17.05 8.90
N ALA A 221 29.12 16.52 8.94
CA ALA A 221 29.36 15.10 8.62
C ALA A 221 28.66 14.17 9.62
N VAL A 222 28.63 14.54 10.90
CA VAL A 222 27.94 13.78 11.96
C VAL A 222 26.45 13.70 11.68
N VAL A 223 25.82 14.80 11.27
CA VAL A 223 24.39 14.86 10.92
C VAL A 223 24.06 13.94 9.75
N TYR A 224 24.86 13.95 8.68
CA TYR A 224 24.64 13.07 7.53
C TYR A 224 24.81 11.59 7.88
N TRP A 225 25.83 11.23 8.68
CA TRP A 225 26.03 9.85 9.11
C TRP A 225 24.93 9.37 10.06
N ALA A 226 24.43 10.24 10.94
CA ALA A 226 23.30 9.95 11.80
C ALA A 226 22.01 9.71 10.97
N GLY A 227 21.79 10.49 9.91
CA GLY A 227 20.69 10.27 8.98
C GLY A 227 20.79 8.93 8.25
N VAL A 228 21.98 8.57 7.76
CA VAL A 228 22.22 7.26 7.13
C VAL A 228 21.97 6.12 8.12
N ALA A 229 22.48 6.25 9.36
CA ALA A 229 22.26 5.25 10.39
C ALA A 229 20.75 5.09 10.72
N ALA A 230 19.98 6.18 10.72
CA ALA A 230 18.54 6.15 10.93
C ALA A 230 17.81 5.42 9.80
N VAL A 231 18.16 5.65 8.53
CA VAL A 231 17.58 4.93 7.38
C VAL A 231 17.86 3.44 7.48
N VAL A 232 19.10 3.04 7.83
CA VAL A 232 19.43 1.62 8.03
C VAL A 232 18.64 1.02 9.20
N ALA A 233 18.55 1.74 10.32
CA ALA A 233 17.77 1.28 11.47
C ALA A 233 16.27 1.14 11.13
N SER A 234 15.71 2.04 10.34
CA SER A 234 14.32 1.94 9.85
C SER A 234 14.14 0.71 8.95
N ALA A 235 15.09 0.44 8.05
CA ALA A 235 15.04 -0.75 7.21
C ALA A 235 15.06 -2.05 8.05
N LEU A 236 15.92 -2.12 9.06
CA LEU A 236 15.97 -3.26 9.98
C LEU A 236 14.68 -3.39 10.81
N ALA A 237 14.11 -2.27 11.25
CA ALA A 237 12.84 -2.27 11.96
C ALA A 237 11.68 -2.75 11.08
N ALA A 238 11.65 -2.38 9.79
CA ALA A 238 10.65 -2.86 8.83
C ALA A 238 10.73 -4.39 8.66
N ILE A 239 11.93 -4.94 8.47
CA ILE A 239 12.16 -6.39 8.35
C ILE A 239 11.74 -7.11 9.64
N ALA A 240 12.11 -6.56 10.81
CA ALA A 240 11.74 -7.15 12.09
C ALA A 240 10.21 -7.15 12.30
N LEU A 241 9.52 -6.05 11.93
CA LEU A 241 8.07 -5.96 12.03
C LEU A 241 7.38 -6.98 11.11
N GLN A 242 7.83 -7.08 9.86
CA GLN A 242 7.27 -8.05 8.92
C GLN A 242 7.44 -9.49 9.44
N TYR A 243 8.62 -9.83 9.94
CA TYR A 243 8.87 -11.16 10.53
C TYR A 243 7.97 -11.45 11.74
N LEU A 244 7.70 -10.45 12.58
CA LEU A 244 6.78 -10.58 13.73
C LEU A 244 5.33 -10.77 13.28
N LEU A 245 4.90 -10.11 12.22
CA LEU A 245 3.54 -10.25 11.67
C LEU A 245 3.34 -11.62 11.01
N ASP A 246 4.32 -12.11 10.27
CA ASP A 246 4.29 -13.44 9.62
C ASP A 246 4.18 -14.59 10.65
N LEU A 247 4.69 -14.39 11.87
CA LEU A 247 4.54 -15.36 12.98
C LEU A 247 3.13 -15.42 13.56
N GLY A 248 2.28 -14.44 13.29
CA GLY A 248 0.93 -14.29 13.85
C GLY A 248 -0.14 -15.22 13.26
N GLY A 249 0.10 -15.85 12.17
CA GLY A 249 -0.51 -17.03 11.48
C GLY A 249 -2.03 -17.09 11.30
N ALA A 250 -2.87 -16.91 12.26
CA ALA A 250 -4.27 -17.37 12.15
C ALA A 250 -5.34 -16.27 11.98
N ASN A 251 -4.97 -15.00 11.94
CA ASN A 251 -5.92 -13.90 11.85
C ASN A 251 -5.32 -12.73 11.04
N GLN A 252 -4.87 -13.02 9.83
CA GLN A 252 -4.18 -12.05 8.99
C GLN A 252 -5.04 -10.79 8.78
N GLU A 253 -6.33 -10.94 8.42
CA GLU A 253 -7.26 -9.83 8.17
C GLU A 253 -7.47 -8.96 9.41
N ILE A 254 -7.48 -9.58 10.60
CA ILE A 254 -7.63 -8.82 11.86
C ILE A 254 -6.38 -7.98 12.11
N ILE A 255 -5.19 -8.54 11.86
CA ILE A 255 -3.91 -7.83 12.01
C ILE A 255 -3.82 -6.72 10.98
N GLU A 256 -4.18 -6.98 9.73
CA GLU A 256 -4.21 -6.02 8.65
C GLU A 256 -5.17 -4.88 8.95
N GLY A 257 -6.42 -5.20 9.29
CA GLY A 257 -7.42 -4.21 9.68
C GLY A 257 -6.98 -3.37 10.89
N ALA A 258 -6.44 -4.00 11.93
CA ALA A 258 -5.95 -3.30 13.12
C ALA A 258 -4.77 -2.36 12.79
N THR A 259 -3.85 -2.80 11.95
CA THR A 259 -2.71 -1.99 11.49
C THR A 259 -3.18 -0.79 10.67
N MET A 260 -4.16 -0.96 9.78
CA MET A 260 -4.75 0.13 9.00
C MET A 260 -5.50 1.14 9.88
N ILE A 261 -6.22 0.69 10.90
CA ILE A 261 -6.86 1.58 11.87
C ILE A 261 -5.82 2.36 12.68
N LEU A 262 -4.75 1.70 13.13
CA LEU A 262 -3.63 2.37 13.80
C LEU A 262 -2.99 3.43 12.89
N ALA A 263 -2.70 3.07 11.64
CA ALA A 263 -2.16 4.00 10.64
C ALA A 263 -3.12 5.19 10.39
N THR A 264 -4.44 4.97 10.36
CA THR A 264 -5.46 6.02 10.25
C THR A 264 -5.32 7.04 11.38
N VAL A 265 -5.21 6.57 12.64
CA VAL A 265 -5.06 7.46 13.81
C VAL A 265 -3.78 8.27 13.71
N VAL A 266 -2.66 7.64 13.37
CA VAL A 266 -1.36 8.31 13.19
C VAL A 266 -1.45 9.36 12.07
N LEU A 267 -1.94 8.98 10.88
CA LEU A 267 -2.12 9.89 9.73
C LEU A 267 -2.98 11.10 10.09
N PHE A 268 -4.10 10.87 10.75
CA PHE A 268 -5.01 11.95 11.15
C PHE A 268 -4.35 12.91 12.15
N CYS A 269 -3.66 12.40 13.17
CA CYS A 269 -2.95 13.20 14.17
C CYS A 269 -1.83 14.02 13.52
N VAL A 270 -0.99 13.37 12.70
CA VAL A 270 0.15 14.02 12.04
C VAL A 270 -0.34 15.06 11.02
N SER A 271 -1.38 14.75 10.24
CA SER A 271 -1.97 15.70 9.29
C SER A 271 -2.44 16.99 9.98
N ASN A 272 -3.17 16.87 11.10
CA ASN A 272 -3.60 18.03 11.90
C ASN A 272 -2.41 18.82 12.46
N TRP A 273 -1.39 18.13 12.96
CA TRP A 273 -0.18 18.76 13.46
C TRP A 273 0.56 19.52 12.35
N MET A 274 0.73 18.91 11.16
CA MET A 274 1.39 19.53 10.02
C MET A 274 0.60 20.73 9.48
N PHE A 275 -0.70 20.61 9.36
CA PHE A 275 -1.56 21.73 8.94
C PHE A 275 -1.39 22.93 9.88
N SER A 276 -1.25 22.68 11.18
CA SER A 276 -0.98 23.74 12.17
C SER A 276 0.43 24.36 12.04
N LYS A 277 1.39 23.64 11.46
CA LYS A 277 2.80 24.02 11.27
C LYS A 277 3.12 24.53 9.86
N ALA A 278 2.14 24.61 8.96
CA ALA A 278 2.33 25.07 7.58
C ALA A 278 2.82 26.52 7.47
N GLU A 279 2.85 27.27 8.58
CA GLU A 279 3.55 28.56 8.66
C GLU A 279 5.06 28.31 8.81
N ALA A 280 5.81 28.65 7.76
CA ALA A 280 7.25 28.41 7.64
C ALA A 280 8.10 28.97 8.82
N GLU A 281 7.62 30.03 9.47
CA GLU A 281 8.29 30.65 10.64
C GLU A 281 8.22 29.77 11.88
N VAL A 282 7.10 29.13 12.14
CA VAL A 282 6.89 28.23 13.29
C VAL A 282 7.75 26.98 13.14
N TRP A 283 7.85 26.42 11.92
CA TRP A 283 8.72 25.28 11.65
C TRP A 283 10.20 25.62 11.82
N LYS A 284 10.63 26.79 11.29
CA LYS A 284 12.00 27.28 11.42
C LYS A 284 12.39 27.48 12.89
N GLU A 285 11.52 28.06 13.70
CA GLU A 285 11.74 28.26 15.13
C GLU A 285 11.81 26.92 15.91
N TYR A 286 10.93 25.98 15.56
CA TYR A 286 10.97 24.62 16.13
C TYR A 286 12.31 23.93 15.88
N ILE A 287 12.81 23.92 14.65
CA ILE A 287 14.11 23.30 14.32
C ILE A 287 15.25 24.07 14.98
N THR A 288 15.24 25.39 14.92
CA THR A 288 16.31 26.23 15.52
C THR A 288 16.40 26.00 17.03
N SER A 289 15.28 25.95 17.75
CA SER A 289 15.27 25.72 19.21
C SER A 289 15.81 24.34 19.60
N LYS A 290 15.45 23.29 18.84
CA LYS A 290 15.96 21.91 19.07
C LYS A 290 17.46 21.80 18.80
N VAL A 291 17.93 22.36 17.68
CA VAL A 291 19.35 22.33 17.30
C VAL A 291 20.18 23.22 18.24
N GLN A 292 19.69 24.38 18.63
CA GLN A 292 20.37 25.30 19.53
C GLN A 292 20.65 24.63 20.89
N LYS A 293 19.69 23.89 21.45
CA LYS A 293 19.89 23.11 22.68
C LYS A 293 20.99 22.04 22.52
N ALA A 294 21.03 21.34 21.38
CA ALA A 294 22.04 20.31 21.11
C ALA A 294 23.43 20.89 20.86
N VAL A 295 23.52 22.07 20.25
CA VAL A 295 24.78 22.77 19.95
C VAL A 295 25.34 23.47 21.19
N THR A 296 24.50 24.06 22.06
CA THR A 296 24.97 24.72 23.32
C THR A 296 25.54 23.73 24.30
N THR A 297 25.14 22.46 24.28
CA THR A 297 25.74 21.38 25.08
C THR A 297 27.12 20.92 24.52
N GLY A 298 27.51 21.38 23.33
CA GLY A 298 28.81 21.04 22.70
C GLY A 298 29.04 19.56 22.37
N SER A 299 28.01 18.73 22.54
CA SER A 299 28.09 17.28 22.38
C SER A 299 27.75 16.86 20.94
N ALA A 300 28.75 16.33 20.22
CA ALA A 300 28.55 15.69 18.91
C ALA A 300 27.54 14.53 18.98
N PHE A 301 27.46 13.84 20.12
CA PHE A 301 26.52 12.78 20.37
C PHE A 301 25.06 13.30 20.44
N ALA A 302 24.82 14.41 21.16
CA ALA A 302 23.48 15.01 21.24
C ALA A 302 22.95 15.44 19.85
N LEU A 303 23.87 15.99 19.03
CA LEU A 303 23.54 16.36 17.64
C LEU A 303 23.26 15.14 16.76
N ALA A 304 24.05 14.08 16.87
CA ALA A 304 23.85 12.82 16.17
C ALA A 304 22.53 12.18 16.58
N ALA A 305 22.24 12.11 17.88
CA ALA A 305 21.00 11.55 18.41
C ALA A 305 19.76 12.34 17.94
N ALA A 306 19.81 13.68 17.97
CA ALA A 306 18.71 14.51 17.49
C ALA A 306 18.44 14.31 16.00
N SER A 307 19.52 14.24 15.18
CA SER A 307 19.41 14.00 13.73
C SER A 307 18.93 12.58 13.43
N PHE A 308 19.43 11.57 14.16
CA PHE A 308 19.00 10.19 14.04
C PHE A 308 17.51 10.03 14.37
N LEU A 309 17.07 10.51 15.54
CA LEU A 309 15.68 10.40 15.98
C LEU A 309 14.71 11.11 15.05
N ALA A 310 15.10 12.26 14.49
CA ALA A 310 14.27 12.97 13.53
C ALA A 310 14.05 12.17 12.25
N VAL A 311 15.10 11.58 11.67
CA VAL A 311 14.99 10.76 10.44
C VAL A 311 14.36 9.41 10.75
N PHE A 312 14.68 8.78 11.88
CA PHE A 312 14.11 7.51 12.29
C PHE A 312 12.59 7.60 12.51
N ARG A 313 12.12 8.76 13.00
CA ARG A 313 10.67 9.01 13.12
C ARG A 313 9.98 8.93 11.76
N GLU A 314 10.50 9.63 10.74
CA GLU A 314 9.92 9.59 9.39
C GLU A 314 10.02 8.16 8.80
N GLY A 315 11.12 7.45 9.10
CA GLY A 315 11.25 6.03 8.75
C GLY A 315 10.22 5.13 9.44
N ALA A 316 9.92 5.36 10.71
CA ALA A 316 8.91 4.61 11.45
C ALA A 316 7.49 4.87 10.90
N GLU A 317 7.17 6.13 10.57
CA GLU A 317 5.91 6.48 9.89
C GLU A 317 5.82 5.80 8.51
N THR A 318 6.91 5.82 7.72
CA THR A 318 7.00 5.09 6.45
C THR A 318 6.70 3.60 6.61
N ILE A 319 7.27 2.93 7.62
CA ILE A 319 7.05 1.50 7.88
C ILE A 319 5.57 1.21 8.12
N LEU A 320 4.91 1.99 8.99
CA LEU A 320 3.49 1.80 9.31
C LEU A 320 2.60 1.96 8.07
N PHE A 321 2.89 2.96 7.24
CA PHE A 321 2.13 3.19 6.02
C PHE A 321 2.37 2.13 4.97
N TYR A 322 3.63 1.70 4.80
CA TYR A 322 3.95 0.61 3.87
C TYR A 322 3.34 -0.72 4.31
N GLN A 323 3.30 -0.99 5.60
CA GLN A 323 2.59 -2.19 6.09
C GLN A 323 1.12 -2.16 5.66
N SER A 324 0.44 -1.02 5.81
CA SER A 324 -0.95 -0.88 5.39
C SER A 324 -1.14 -0.91 3.86
N ILE A 325 -0.16 -0.41 3.09
CA ILE A 325 -0.20 -0.46 1.61
C ILE A 325 0.05 -1.89 1.12
N LEU A 326 0.99 -2.60 1.72
CA LEU A 326 1.30 -3.99 1.38
C LEU A 326 0.13 -4.92 1.69
N SER A 327 -0.51 -4.74 2.85
CA SER A 327 -1.76 -5.43 3.18
C SER A 327 -2.83 -5.25 2.09
N GLN A 328 -3.07 -4.00 1.68
CA GLN A 328 -4.08 -3.69 0.65
C GLN A 328 -3.72 -4.19 -0.74
N ALA A 329 -2.43 -4.36 -1.03
CA ALA A 329 -1.96 -4.90 -2.31
C ALA A 329 -2.15 -6.43 -2.41
N GLY A 330 -2.38 -7.12 -1.30
CA GLY A 330 -2.55 -8.58 -1.25
C GLY A 330 -1.32 -9.31 -1.79
N SER A 331 -1.53 -10.31 -2.62
CA SER A 331 -0.47 -11.17 -3.17
C SER A 331 0.42 -10.48 -4.22
N ASP A 332 -0.04 -9.37 -4.85
CA ASP A 332 0.74 -8.64 -5.86
C ASP A 332 1.24 -7.28 -5.35
N THR A 333 2.44 -7.30 -4.81
CA THR A 333 3.12 -6.10 -4.33
C THR A 333 4.00 -5.41 -5.38
N SER A 334 3.97 -5.86 -6.64
CA SER A 334 4.87 -5.36 -7.69
C SER A 334 4.74 -3.86 -7.92
N MET A 335 3.50 -3.34 -7.96
CA MET A 335 3.24 -1.91 -8.15
C MET A 335 3.59 -1.07 -6.91
N VAL A 336 3.51 -1.64 -5.71
CA VAL A 336 4.01 -1.00 -4.48
C VAL A 336 5.52 -0.78 -4.58
N TRP A 337 6.27 -1.82 -4.96
CA TRP A 337 7.73 -1.73 -5.10
C TRP A 337 8.17 -0.88 -6.28
N PHE A 338 7.40 -0.84 -7.35
CA PHE A 338 7.64 0.08 -8.47
C PHE A 338 7.45 1.53 -8.03
N GLY A 339 6.37 1.85 -7.26
CA GLY A 339 6.15 3.16 -6.66
C GLY A 339 7.26 3.57 -5.70
N PHE A 340 7.74 2.63 -4.87
CA PHE A 340 8.89 2.82 -3.99
C PHE A 340 10.16 3.17 -4.80
N GLY A 341 10.46 2.42 -5.85
CA GLY A 341 11.64 2.65 -6.69
C GLY A 341 11.63 4.02 -7.37
N VAL A 342 10.52 4.40 -7.98
CA VAL A 342 10.34 5.72 -8.61
C VAL A 342 10.43 6.83 -7.56
N GLY A 343 9.80 6.65 -6.41
CA GLY A 343 9.87 7.58 -5.28
C GLY A 343 11.30 7.78 -4.77
N ALA A 344 12.06 6.71 -4.62
CA ALA A 344 13.47 6.77 -4.20
C ALA A 344 14.33 7.57 -5.19
N VAL A 345 14.14 7.39 -6.50
CA VAL A 345 14.82 8.18 -7.54
C VAL A 345 14.48 9.66 -7.41
N VAL A 346 13.20 9.99 -7.22
CA VAL A 346 12.75 11.37 -7.02
C VAL A 346 13.39 11.96 -5.76
N LEU A 347 13.47 11.22 -4.65
CA LEU A 347 14.12 11.70 -3.42
C LEU A 347 15.62 11.99 -3.60
N VAL A 348 16.34 11.16 -4.37
CA VAL A 348 17.74 11.43 -4.73
C VAL A 348 17.86 12.75 -5.50
N ILE A 349 16.98 12.99 -6.47
CA ILE A 349 16.95 14.22 -7.26
C ILE A 349 16.67 15.42 -6.33
N VAL A 350 15.66 15.33 -5.47
CA VAL A 350 15.30 16.38 -4.51
C VAL A 350 16.48 16.68 -3.56
N PHE A 351 17.11 15.63 -3.02
CA PHE A 351 18.27 15.78 -2.16
C PHE A 351 19.43 16.51 -2.87
N LEU A 352 19.72 16.18 -4.13
CA LEU A 352 20.77 16.83 -4.91
C LEU A 352 20.44 18.31 -5.17
N ILE A 353 19.18 18.63 -5.51
CA ILE A 353 18.71 20.00 -5.74
C ILE A 353 18.86 20.84 -4.46
N ILE A 354 18.42 20.34 -3.32
CA ILE A 354 18.52 21.05 -2.03
C ILE A 354 19.96 21.24 -1.62
N ARG A 355 20.79 20.21 -1.78
CA ARG A 355 22.22 20.27 -1.42
C ARG A 355 23.01 21.30 -2.24
N HIS A 356 22.69 21.47 -3.53
CA HIS A 356 23.38 22.45 -4.38
C HIS A 356 22.84 23.87 -4.20
N GLY A 357 21.82 24.06 -3.34
CA GLY A 357 21.28 25.37 -2.98
C GLY A 357 20.57 26.11 -4.11
N THR A 358 20.19 25.39 -5.18
CA THR A 358 19.59 25.96 -6.39
C THR A 358 18.14 26.37 -6.23
N MET A 359 17.43 25.82 -5.24
CA MET A 359 16.02 26.14 -4.98
C MET A 359 15.74 26.39 -3.49
N LYS A 360 14.98 27.47 -3.23
CA LYS A 360 14.29 27.62 -1.94
C LYS A 360 12.99 26.83 -2.03
N LEU A 361 12.90 25.69 -1.34
CA LEU A 361 11.63 24.94 -1.30
C LEU A 361 10.54 25.83 -0.71
N PRO A 362 9.39 25.90 -1.36
CA PRO A 362 8.23 26.59 -0.82
C PRO A 362 7.57 25.73 0.26
N LEU A 363 8.10 25.81 1.51
CA LEU A 363 7.69 24.97 2.63
C LEU A 363 6.19 25.00 2.90
N LYS A 364 5.57 26.20 2.82
CA LYS A 364 4.13 26.37 3.10
C LYS A 364 3.23 25.57 2.15
N PRO A 365 3.32 25.69 0.81
CA PRO A 365 2.52 24.87 -0.08
C PRO A 365 2.87 23.38 0.01
N PHE A 366 4.12 23.02 0.27
CA PHE A 366 4.52 21.63 0.49
C PHE A 366 3.79 21.03 1.70
N PHE A 367 3.90 21.63 2.89
CA PHE A 367 3.22 21.14 4.09
C PHE A 367 1.69 21.15 3.96
N MET A 368 1.12 22.12 3.24
CA MET A 368 -0.31 22.15 2.98
C MET A 368 -0.73 20.96 2.08
N ALA A 369 -0.03 20.74 0.98
CA ALA A 369 -0.33 19.66 0.04
C ALA A 369 -0.18 18.28 0.71
N THR A 370 0.91 18.08 1.49
CA THR A 370 1.13 16.83 2.23
C THR A 370 0.09 16.60 3.31
N SER A 371 -0.34 17.63 4.04
CA SER A 371 -1.43 17.51 5.03
C SER A 371 -2.75 17.07 4.39
N ILE A 372 -3.09 17.64 3.23
CA ILE A 372 -4.30 17.24 2.49
C ILE A 372 -4.19 15.78 2.05
N LEU A 373 -3.05 15.38 1.51
CA LEU A 373 -2.81 13.99 1.11
C LEU A 373 -2.99 13.03 2.30
N MET A 374 -2.45 13.37 3.47
CA MET A 374 -2.59 12.54 4.69
C MET A 374 -4.04 12.42 5.16
N PHE A 375 -4.83 13.51 5.07
CA PHE A 375 -6.25 13.43 5.37
C PHE A 375 -6.97 12.46 4.43
N ILE A 376 -6.67 12.54 3.12
CA ILE A 376 -7.24 11.61 2.14
C ILE A 376 -6.82 10.18 2.48
N MET A 377 -5.54 9.95 2.74
CA MET A 377 -5.03 8.62 3.11
C MET A 377 -5.66 8.09 4.41
N SER A 378 -5.91 8.95 5.41
CA SER A 378 -6.57 8.51 6.64
C SER A 378 -8.01 8.04 6.40
N ILE A 379 -8.73 8.69 5.46
CA ILE A 379 -10.08 8.29 5.04
C ILE A 379 -10.04 6.95 4.28
N VAL A 380 -9.06 6.78 3.40
CA VAL A 380 -8.84 5.54 2.65
C VAL A 380 -8.52 4.39 3.61
N PHE A 381 -7.60 4.59 4.54
CA PHE A 381 -7.15 3.54 5.46
C PHE A 381 -8.24 3.14 6.47
N VAL A 382 -9.07 4.05 6.95
CA VAL A 382 -10.17 3.64 7.81
C VAL A 382 -11.20 2.81 7.06
N GLY A 383 -11.49 3.17 5.81
CA GLY A 383 -12.42 2.39 4.96
C GLY A 383 -11.90 0.98 4.68
N GLY A 384 -10.62 0.87 4.26
CA GLY A 384 -9.95 -0.41 4.07
C GLY A 384 -9.86 -1.22 5.37
N GLY A 385 -9.38 -0.61 6.47
CA GLY A 385 -9.21 -1.32 7.74
C GLY A 385 -10.52 -1.87 8.33
N ILE A 386 -11.64 -1.14 8.18
CA ILE A 386 -12.94 -1.70 8.57
C ILE A 386 -13.36 -2.85 7.65
N LYS A 387 -13.04 -2.78 6.35
CA LYS A 387 -13.32 -3.87 5.40
C LYS A 387 -12.56 -5.13 5.80
N GLU A 388 -11.26 -5.05 6.07
CA GLU A 388 -10.45 -6.18 6.57
C GLU A 388 -11.01 -6.78 7.86
N LEU A 389 -11.43 -5.91 8.82
CA LEU A 389 -12.08 -6.39 10.05
C LEU A 389 -13.45 -7.03 9.79
N GLN A 390 -14.14 -6.67 8.71
CA GLN A 390 -15.38 -7.33 8.28
C GLN A 390 -15.07 -8.72 7.67
N GLU A 391 -14.03 -8.86 6.89
CA GLU A 391 -13.56 -10.12 6.31
C GLU A 391 -13.07 -11.08 7.40
N GLY A 392 -12.35 -10.56 8.40
CA GLY A 392 -11.99 -11.28 9.62
C GLY A 392 -13.17 -11.54 10.59
N ASN A 393 -14.42 -11.16 10.22
CA ASN A 393 -15.64 -11.34 11.01
C ASN A 393 -15.62 -10.70 12.42
N VAL A 394 -14.79 -9.69 12.64
CA VAL A 394 -14.75 -8.88 13.88
C VAL A 394 -15.84 -7.80 13.83
N VAL A 395 -16.06 -7.21 12.66
CA VAL A 395 -17.06 -6.15 12.45
C VAL A 395 -18.21 -6.70 11.58
N PRO A 396 -19.47 -6.50 11.99
CA PRO A 396 -20.61 -6.95 11.18
C PRO A 396 -20.72 -6.15 9.87
N VAL A 397 -21.36 -6.75 8.87
CA VAL A 397 -21.68 -6.10 7.59
C VAL A 397 -23.17 -5.74 7.55
N THR A 398 -23.46 -4.46 7.32
CA THR A 398 -24.82 -3.96 7.04
C THR A 398 -24.76 -3.19 5.74
N LEU A 399 -25.21 -3.82 4.65
CA LEU A 399 -25.18 -3.24 3.31
C LEU A 399 -26.20 -2.09 3.17
N ILE A 400 -25.81 -1.07 2.42
CA ILE A 400 -26.67 0.03 1.98
C ILE A 400 -26.95 -0.19 0.51
N GLU A 401 -28.19 -0.61 0.21
CA GLU A 401 -28.61 -0.88 -1.17
C GLU A 401 -28.50 0.37 -2.05
N GLY A 402 -27.95 0.18 -3.26
CA GLY A 402 -27.81 1.27 -4.22
C GLY A 402 -26.65 2.23 -3.99
N PHE A 403 -25.90 2.09 -2.90
CA PHE A 403 -24.72 2.95 -2.66
C PHE A 403 -23.52 2.50 -3.52
N PRO A 404 -22.83 3.42 -4.22
CA PRO A 404 -21.70 3.07 -5.07
C PRO A 404 -20.45 2.70 -4.28
N THR A 405 -19.66 1.75 -4.80
CA THR A 405 -18.29 1.50 -4.33
C THR A 405 -17.32 2.41 -5.07
N ILE A 406 -16.45 3.12 -4.34
CA ILE A 406 -15.37 3.95 -4.89
C ILE A 406 -14.05 3.37 -4.39
N GLU A 407 -13.42 2.51 -5.20
CA GLU A 407 -12.23 1.74 -4.81
C GLU A 407 -11.04 2.62 -4.47
N LEU A 408 -10.76 3.65 -5.28
CA LEU A 408 -9.67 4.60 -5.03
C LEU A 408 -9.73 5.23 -3.63
N LEU A 409 -10.92 5.48 -3.11
CA LEU A 409 -11.12 6.06 -1.78
C LEU A 409 -11.49 5.00 -0.73
N LYS A 410 -11.48 3.71 -1.10
CA LYS A 410 -11.93 2.60 -0.24
C LYS A 410 -13.29 2.90 0.42
N VAL A 411 -14.20 3.48 -0.37
CA VAL A 411 -15.59 3.76 0.03
C VAL A 411 -16.43 2.57 -0.35
N TYR A 412 -16.96 1.88 0.65
CA TYR A 412 -17.74 0.66 0.49
C TYR A 412 -19.18 0.86 0.95
N PRO A 413 -20.17 0.13 0.36
CA PRO A 413 -21.58 0.30 0.63
C PRO A 413 -22.01 -0.35 1.96
N THR A 414 -21.28 -0.11 3.05
CA THR A 414 -21.66 -0.61 4.39
C THR A 414 -21.72 0.53 5.39
N VAL A 415 -22.67 0.43 6.33
CA VAL A 415 -22.82 1.41 7.40
C VAL A 415 -21.52 1.55 8.21
N GLN A 416 -20.84 0.42 8.45
CA GLN A 416 -19.67 0.34 9.29
C GLN A 416 -18.42 0.96 8.65
N THR A 417 -18.27 0.94 7.32
CA THR A 417 -17.17 1.60 6.63
C THR A 417 -17.43 3.11 6.46
N LEU A 418 -18.66 3.49 6.10
CA LEU A 418 -19.02 4.88 5.85
C LEU A 418 -19.03 5.74 7.12
N THR A 419 -19.51 5.20 8.23
CA THR A 419 -19.63 5.96 9.49
C THR A 419 -18.29 6.54 9.95
N PRO A 420 -17.20 5.77 10.11
CA PRO A 420 -15.90 6.33 10.51
C PRO A 420 -15.27 7.23 9.44
N GLN A 421 -15.49 6.98 8.14
CA GLN A 421 -15.03 7.88 7.09
C GLN A 421 -15.71 9.26 7.18
N LEU A 422 -17.03 9.30 7.33
CA LEU A 422 -17.79 10.54 7.53
C LEU A 422 -17.39 11.25 8.82
N PHE A 423 -17.13 10.50 9.90
CA PHE A 423 -16.66 11.03 11.16
C PHE A 423 -15.29 11.72 11.01
N LEU A 424 -14.33 11.10 10.32
CA LEU A 424 -13.03 11.71 10.04
C LEU A 424 -13.16 12.98 9.18
N ILE A 425 -14.03 12.98 8.18
CA ILE A 425 -14.31 14.17 7.37
C ILE A 425 -14.85 15.29 8.24
N ALA A 426 -15.81 14.99 9.10
CA ALA A 426 -16.38 15.98 10.02
C ALA A 426 -15.33 16.54 11.00
N LEU A 427 -14.48 15.68 11.58
CA LEU A 427 -13.36 16.08 12.44
C LEU A 427 -12.34 16.94 11.69
N THR A 428 -12.05 16.62 10.43
CA THR A 428 -11.14 17.39 9.58
C THR A 428 -11.68 18.80 9.38
N ILE A 429 -12.95 18.93 8.99
CA ILE A 429 -13.62 20.23 8.80
C ILE A 429 -13.59 21.02 10.10
N LEU A 430 -13.92 20.39 11.21
CA LEU A 430 -13.90 21.02 12.54
C LEU A 430 -12.50 21.53 12.90
N SER A 431 -11.46 20.72 12.66
CA SER A 431 -10.06 21.08 12.92
C SER A 431 -9.63 22.31 12.09
N ILE A 432 -9.97 22.34 10.80
CA ILE A 432 -9.68 23.48 9.91
C ILE A 432 -10.37 24.74 10.43
N VAL A 433 -11.63 24.65 10.82
CA VAL A 433 -12.39 25.81 11.35
C VAL A 433 -11.77 26.31 12.65
N ILE A 434 -11.38 25.42 13.57
CA ILE A 434 -10.74 25.79 14.83
C ILE A 434 -9.40 26.49 14.59
N ILE A 435 -8.55 25.93 13.74
CA ILE A 435 -7.24 26.49 13.41
C ILE A 435 -7.40 27.87 12.75
N HIS A 436 -8.33 28.00 11.80
CA HIS A 436 -8.59 29.29 11.14
C HIS A 436 -9.09 30.36 12.12
N ARG A 437 -9.98 30.00 13.05
CA ARG A 437 -10.46 30.93 14.08
C ARG A 437 -9.34 31.32 15.05
N ARG A 438 -8.45 30.38 15.42
CA ARG A 438 -7.30 30.66 16.28
C ARG A 438 -6.29 31.60 15.63
N ASN A 439 -5.98 31.36 14.36
CA ASN A 439 -5.06 32.21 13.61
C ASN A 439 -5.61 33.64 13.43
N ARG A 440 -6.90 33.81 13.15
CA ARG A 440 -7.53 35.12 13.07
C ARG A 440 -7.46 35.88 14.42
N LYS A 441 -7.68 35.21 15.55
CA LYS A 441 -7.56 35.82 16.86
C LYS A 441 -6.12 36.26 17.15
N PHE A 442 -5.14 35.45 16.80
CA PHE A 442 -3.71 35.75 16.98
C PHE A 442 -3.28 36.98 16.15
N LEU A 443 -3.67 37.04 14.88
CA LEU A 443 -3.38 38.18 14.00
C LEU A 443 -4.07 39.47 14.50
N ALA A 444 -5.30 39.40 14.99
CA ALA A 444 -6.00 40.54 15.58
C ALA A 444 -5.31 41.06 16.85
N GLN A 445 -4.79 40.15 17.71
CA GLN A 445 -4.02 40.55 18.89
C GLN A 445 -2.67 41.20 18.55
N GLN A 446 -1.98 40.70 17.54
CA GLN A 446 -0.73 41.32 17.05
C GLN A 446 -0.98 42.70 16.43
N ALA A 447 -2.08 42.89 15.70
CA ALA A 447 -2.44 44.20 15.13
C ALA A 447 -2.74 45.26 16.22
N VAL A 448 -3.34 44.82 17.33
CA VAL A 448 -3.60 45.71 18.50
C VAL A 448 -2.31 46.01 19.30
N ALA A 449 -1.36 45.09 19.33
CA ALA A 449 -0.08 45.25 20.06
C ALA A 449 0.94 46.11 19.29
N ASN A 450 0.81 46.26 17.98
CA ASN A 450 1.70 47.00 17.10
C ASN A 450 1.12 48.37 16.64
N GLY A 451 -0.09 48.72 17.02
CA GLY A 451 -0.71 50.02 16.82
C GLY A 451 -0.80 50.81 18.11
#